data_d81b0f3dd1c01fe83376cc153ee1e83f
#
_entry.id   d81b0f3dd1c01fe83376cc153ee1e83f
#
_cell.length_a   1.000
_cell.length_b   1.000
_cell.length_c   1.000
_cell.angle_alpha   90.00
_cell.angle_beta   90.00
_cell.angle_gamma   90.00
#
_symmetry.space_group_name_H-M   'P 1'
#
loop_
_entity.id
_entity.type
_entity.pdbx_description
1 polymer ?
#
loop_
_entity_poly.entity_id
_entity_poly.type
_entity_poly.pdbx_seq_one_letter_code
_entity_poly.pdbx_strand_id
1 'polypeptide(L)'
;GGYSVIIRSDMELAAAKQLGIDFGCTPDSLFKYENTVTLPVKKEGRRMFYDELPLFRAATMGMGAVISAGEAVMPYAKLLGSQRSGTEIFCAESISAINRELFTHGCYIGGINQYYLPKTPYRSGARAEGYSLRVFEGEDIKELYSCEGFSNALLYRSEGVRRDILAVCAVNGRRIMGIAGASNDSPAMAQIGIDVLPEFRGMGVGAALVSA
;
A
#
# COMPACT_ATOMS: atom_id res chain seq x y z
N GLY A 1 -16.31 33.33 1.79
CA GLY A 1 -15.76 32.04 2.10
C GLY A 1 -14.44 31.87 1.35
N GLY A 2 -13.31 32.00 2.07
CA GLY A 2 -12.00 31.77 1.50
C GLY A 2 -11.79 30.29 1.26
N TYR A 3 -11.50 29.90 0.02
CA TYR A 3 -11.01 28.57 -0.32
C TYR A 3 -9.59 28.48 0.25
N SER A 4 -9.39 27.69 1.32
CA SER A 4 -8.06 27.34 1.74
C SER A 4 -7.48 26.42 0.65
N VAL A 5 -6.38 26.84 0.04
CA VAL A 5 -5.62 26.00 -0.87
C VAL A 5 -5.01 24.88 -0.05
N ILE A 6 -5.48 23.66 -0.25
CA ILE A 6 -4.90 22.48 0.41
C ILE A 6 -3.60 22.18 -0.34
N ILE A 7 -2.46 22.45 0.31
CA ILE A 7 -1.14 22.06 -0.21
C ILE A 7 -0.98 20.56 0.05
N ARG A 8 -0.86 19.78 -1.00
CA ARG A 8 -0.59 18.34 -0.95
C ARG A 8 0.90 18.08 -0.81
N SER A 9 1.26 17.11 0.00
CA SER A 9 2.66 16.66 0.09
C SER A 9 3.09 15.93 -1.19
N ASP A 10 4.38 15.93 -1.49
CA ASP A 10 4.93 15.18 -2.63
C ASP A 10 4.58 13.70 -2.56
N MET A 11 4.50 13.13 -1.34
CA MET A 11 4.10 11.74 -1.11
C MET A 11 2.64 11.48 -1.49
N GLU A 12 1.71 12.41 -1.14
CA GLU A 12 0.31 12.30 -1.56
C GLU A 12 0.17 12.40 -3.09
N LEU A 13 0.94 13.29 -3.70
CA LEU A 13 0.94 13.44 -5.16
C LEU A 13 1.51 12.20 -5.86
N ALA A 14 2.59 11.61 -5.34
CA ALA A 14 3.17 10.37 -5.86
C ALA A 14 2.17 9.20 -5.74
N ALA A 15 1.51 9.06 -4.59
CA ALA A 15 0.48 8.05 -4.38
C ALA A 15 -0.71 8.24 -5.32
N ALA A 16 -1.19 9.47 -5.50
CA ALA A 16 -2.29 9.78 -6.41
C ALA A 16 -1.93 9.49 -7.88
N LYS A 17 -0.68 9.78 -8.30
CA LYS A 17 -0.20 9.43 -9.65
C LYS A 17 -0.22 7.93 -9.86
N GLN A 18 0.27 7.14 -8.89
CA GLN A 18 0.25 5.68 -8.98
C GLN A 18 -1.18 5.13 -9.01
N LEU A 19 -2.05 5.62 -8.12
CA LEU A 19 -3.46 5.22 -8.12
C LEU A 19 -4.17 5.60 -9.43
N GLY A 20 -3.82 6.75 -10.02
CA GLY A 20 -4.34 7.14 -11.33
C GLY A 20 -3.98 6.14 -12.44
N ILE A 21 -2.76 5.59 -12.42
CA ILE A 21 -2.32 4.53 -13.33
C ILE A 21 -3.10 3.24 -13.04
N ASP A 22 -3.18 2.84 -11.77
CA ASP A 22 -3.81 1.59 -11.35
C ASP A 22 -5.31 1.53 -11.68
N PHE A 23 -6.00 2.66 -11.53
CA PHE A 23 -7.45 2.78 -11.70
C PHE A 23 -7.88 3.36 -13.04
N GLY A 24 -6.94 3.79 -13.89
CA GLY A 24 -7.27 4.37 -15.19
C GLY A 24 -7.93 5.75 -15.12
N CYS A 25 -7.63 6.53 -14.10
CA CYS A 25 -8.13 7.90 -13.93
C CYS A 25 -6.99 8.93 -13.89
N THR A 26 -7.32 10.19 -13.78
CA THR A 26 -6.35 11.26 -13.50
C THR A 26 -6.05 11.30 -11.99
N PRO A 27 -4.83 11.72 -11.57
CA PRO A 27 -4.51 11.90 -10.15
C PRO A 27 -5.50 12.83 -9.43
N ASP A 28 -5.99 13.86 -10.10
CA ASP A 28 -6.95 14.82 -9.55
C ASP A 28 -8.28 14.18 -9.14
N SER A 29 -8.65 13.05 -9.75
CA SER A 29 -9.88 12.32 -9.38
C SER A 29 -9.87 11.84 -7.93
N LEU A 30 -8.69 11.66 -7.33
CA LEU A 30 -8.52 11.23 -5.93
C LEU A 30 -8.64 12.37 -4.92
N PHE A 31 -8.64 13.61 -5.40
CA PHE A 31 -8.72 14.83 -4.60
C PHE A 31 -10.04 15.59 -4.78
N LYS A 32 -10.98 15.04 -5.54
CA LYS A 32 -12.34 15.54 -5.66
C LYS A 32 -13.25 14.95 -4.60
N TYR A 33 -14.34 15.61 -4.28
CA TYR A 33 -15.38 15.05 -3.40
C TYR A 33 -16.26 14.04 -4.13
N GLU A 34 -16.45 14.21 -5.44
CA GLU A 34 -17.23 13.32 -6.28
C GLU A 34 -16.47 12.02 -6.53
N ASN A 35 -17.19 10.91 -6.49
CA ASN A 35 -16.63 9.62 -6.87
C ASN A 35 -16.45 9.52 -8.38
N THR A 36 -15.34 8.88 -8.78
CA THR A 36 -15.03 8.61 -10.20
C THR A 36 -15.14 7.12 -10.45
N VAL A 37 -15.91 6.73 -11.48
CA VAL A 37 -16.04 5.32 -11.88
C VAL A 37 -15.36 5.10 -13.22
N THR A 38 -14.51 4.09 -13.32
CA THR A 38 -13.71 3.76 -14.51
C THR A 38 -13.84 2.29 -14.88
N LEU A 39 -13.50 1.95 -16.12
CA LEU A 39 -13.25 0.56 -16.51
C LEU A 39 -11.84 0.13 -16.08
N PRO A 40 -11.64 -1.17 -15.76
CA PRO A 40 -10.32 -1.72 -15.52
C PRO A 40 -9.45 -1.62 -16.78
N VAL A 41 -8.25 -1.13 -16.65
CA VAL A 41 -7.30 -0.99 -17.77
C VAL A 41 -5.94 -1.55 -17.40
N LYS A 42 -5.28 -2.23 -18.37
CA LYS A 42 -3.88 -2.63 -18.27
C LYS A 42 -3.02 -1.47 -18.77
N LYS A 43 -2.51 -0.63 -17.86
CA LYS A 43 -1.56 0.44 -18.18
C LYS A 43 -0.15 0.03 -17.78
N GLU A 44 0.83 0.49 -18.52
CA GLU A 44 2.24 0.40 -18.13
C GLU A 44 2.45 1.12 -16.77
N GLY A 45 3.28 0.56 -15.90
CA GLY A 45 3.50 1.08 -14.54
C GLY A 45 2.39 0.76 -13.54
N ARG A 46 1.34 0.03 -13.92
CA ARG A 46 0.31 -0.46 -12.99
C ARG A 46 0.93 -1.45 -12.00
N ARG A 47 0.53 -1.36 -10.74
CA ARG A 47 0.91 -2.35 -9.72
C ARG A 47 0.26 -3.70 -10.02
N MET A 48 1.09 -4.74 -10.04
CA MET A 48 0.69 -6.10 -10.42
C MET A 48 0.54 -6.97 -9.18
N PHE A 49 -0.60 -6.86 -8.50
CA PHE A 49 -0.95 -7.77 -7.40
C PHE A 49 -1.54 -9.09 -7.90
N TYR A 50 -2.16 -9.07 -9.08
CA TYR A 50 -2.79 -10.20 -9.77
C TYR A 50 -2.52 -10.10 -11.27
N ASP A 51 -2.42 -11.22 -11.95
CA ASP A 51 -2.19 -11.28 -13.40
C ASP A 51 -3.39 -10.73 -14.17
N GLU A 52 -4.60 -10.96 -13.66
CA GLU A 52 -5.83 -10.45 -14.24
C GLU A 52 -6.26 -9.12 -13.61
N LEU A 53 -7.10 -8.41 -14.35
CA LEU A 53 -7.74 -7.20 -13.84
C LEU A 53 -8.88 -7.60 -12.89
N PRO A 54 -8.91 -7.11 -11.65
CA PRO A 54 -10.02 -7.36 -10.74
C PRO A 54 -11.34 -6.83 -11.29
N LEU A 55 -12.41 -7.58 -11.08
CA LEU A 55 -13.77 -7.18 -11.48
C LEU A 55 -14.22 -5.90 -10.79
N PHE A 56 -13.79 -5.68 -9.53
CA PHE A 56 -14.11 -4.49 -8.76
C PHE A 56 -12.93 -4.09 -7.87
N ARG A 57 -12.59 -2.82 -7.87
CA ARG A 57 -11.60 -2.20 -6.97
C ARG A 57 -12.07 -0.80 -6.61
N ALA A 58 -11.78 -0.36 -5.39
CA ALA A 58 -12.00 1.03 -4.99
C ALA A 58 -10.80 1.55 -4.20
N ALA A 59 -10.51 2.84 -4.31
CA ALA A 59 -9.51 3.53 -3.50
C ALA A 59 -9.99 4.96 -3.17
N THR A 60 -9.59 5.47 -2.01
CA THR A 60 -9.83 6.85 -1.61
C THR A 60 -8.59 7.41 -0.91
N MET A 61 -8.41 8.71 -1.02
CA MET A 61 -7.44 9.49 -0.25
C MET A 61 -8.15 10.41 0.76
N GLY A 62 -9.33 10.00 1.23
CA GLY A 62 -10.08 10.68 2.29
C GLY A 62 -11.15 11.67 1.80
N MET A 63 -11.29 11.86 0.48
CA MET A 63 -12.33 12.68 -0.15
C MET A 63 -13.30 11.78 -0.95
N GLY A 64 -13.40 11.94 -2.25
CA GLY A 64 -14.10 10.98 -3.10
C GLY A 64 -13.31 9.69 -3.27
N ALA A 65 -13.92 8.70 -3.88
CA ALA A 65 -13.29 7.45 -4.26
C ALA A 65 -13.16 7.32 -5.77
N VAL A 66 -12.14 6.61 -6.20
CA VAL A 66 -12.09 6.05 -7.55
C VAL A 66 -12.49 4.59 -7.49
N ILE A 67 -13.42 4.19 -8.35
CA ILE A 67 -13.97 2.84 -8.44
C ILE A 67 -13.65 2.32 -9.84
N SER A 68 -12.88 1.25 -9.93
CA SER A 68 -12.65 0.54 -11.18
C SER A 68 -13.53 -0.71 -11.20
N ALA A 69 -14.45 -0.78 -12.14
CA ALA A 69 -15.47 -1.82 -12.23
C ALA A 69 -15.55 -2.38 -13.66
N GLY A 70 -15.52 -3.71 -13.80
CA GLY A 70 -15.75 -4.38 -15.06
C GLY A 70 -17.18 -4.15 -15.58
N GLU A 71 -17.40 -4.36 -16.87
CA GLU A 71 -18.68 -4.07 -17.53
C GLU A 71 -19.87 -4.72 -16.82
N ALA A 72 -19.73 -5.97 -16.35
CA ALA A 72 -20.78 -6.70 -15.66
C ALA A 72 -21.30 -6.02 -14.38
N VAL A 73 -20.44 -5.32 -13.65
CA VAL A 73 -20.78 -4.64 -12.39
C VAL A 73 -20.75 -3.11 -12.50
N MET A 74 -20.53 -2.58 -13.70
CA MET A 74 -20.49 -1.13 -13.95
C MET A 74 -21.77 -0.40 -13.55
N PRO A 75 -22.99 -0.90 -13.86
CA PRO A 75 -24.23 -0.24 -13.43
C PRO A 75 -24.31 -0.11 -11.91
N TYR A 76 -23.95 -1.17 -11.19
CA TYR A 76 -23.91 -1.17 -9.73
C TYR A 76 -22.85 -0.18 -9.18
N ALA A 77 -21.64 -0.18 -9.76
CA ALA A 77 -20.57 0.72 -9.34
C ALA A 77 -20.95 2.20 -9.50
N LYS A 78 -21.64 2.56 -10.60
CA LYS A 78 -22.17 3.91 -10.83
C LYS A 78 -23.23 4.28 -9.80
N LEU A 79 -24.16 3.36 -9.50
CA LEU A 79 -25.19 3.57 -8.48
C LEU A 79 -24.56 3.76 -7.10
N LEU A 80 -23.63 2.90 -6.70
CA LEU A 80 -22.88 3.01 -5.45
C LEU A 80 -22.17 4.36 -5.35
N GLY A 81 -21.45 4.74 -6.40
CA GLY A 81 -20.70 6.01 -6.47
C GLY A 81 -21.58 7.25 -6.39
N SER A 82 -22.84 7.17 -6.83
CA SER A 82 -23.80 8.29 -6.74
C SER A 82 -24.50 8.38 -5.39
N GLN A 83 -24.56 7.29 -4.62
CA GLN A 83 -25.33 7.21 -3.36
C GLN A 83 -24.45 7.30 -2.10
N ARG A 84 -23.15 7.10 -2.21
CA ARG A 84 -22.21 7.06 -1.09
C ARG A 84 -21.07 8.08 -1.28
N SER A 85 -20.63 8.68 -0.20
CA SER A 85 -19.37 9.44 -0.22
C SER A 85 -18.17 8.49 -0.38
N GLY A 86 -17.01 9.04 -0.75
CA GLY A 86 -15.81 8.23 -0.99
C GLY A 86 -15.40 7.38 0.20
N THR A 87 -15.51 7.88 1.43
CA THR A 87 -15.18 7.14 2.65
C THR A 87 -16.27 6.14 3.05
N GLU A 88 -17.55 6.43 2.80
CA GLU A 88 -18.66 5.51 3.09
C GLU A 88 -18.63 4.25 2.25
N ILE A 89 -17.97 4.26 1.08
CA ILE A 89 -17.78 3.06 0.25
C ILE A 89 -17.03 1.97 1.02
N PHE A 90 -16.22 2.34 2.01
CA PHE A 90 -15.39 1.42 2.80
C PHE A 90 -16.01 1.05 4.16
N CYS A 91 -17.22 1.49 4.47
CA CYS A 91 -17.92 1.05 5.68
C CYS A 91 -18.45 -0.39 5.52
N ALA A 92 -18.70 -1.05 6.66
CA ALA A 92 -19.13 -2.45 6.68
C ALA A 92 -20.42 -2.69 5.88
N GLU A 93 -21.35 -1.74 5.93
CA GLU A 93 -22.63 -1.81 5.18
C GLU A 93 -22.39 -1.81 3.66
N SER A 94 -21.54 -0.89 3.17
CA SER A 94 -21.19 -0.79 1.75
C SER A 94 -20.43 -2.03 1.29
N ILE A 95 -19.45 -2.51 2.05
CA ILE A 95 -18.70 -3.72 1.73
C ILE A 95 -19.61 -4.94 1.68
N SER A 96 -20.58 -5.05 2.59
CA SER A 96 -21.58 -6.11 2.54
C SER A 96 -22.46 -6.04 1.29
N ALA A 97 -22.89 -4.83 0.89
CA ALA A 97 -23.66 -4.62 -0.32
C ALA A 97 -22.84 -4.92 -1.59
N ILE A 98 -21.59 -4.46 -1.65
CA ILE A 98 -20.66 -4.79 -2.74
C ILE A 98 -20.47 -6.30 -2.86
N ASN A 99 -20.25 -7.00 -1.76
CA ASN A 99 -20.10 -8.45 -1.79
C ASN A 99 -21.35 -9.19 -2.28
N ARG A 100 -22.55 -8.74 -1.91
CA ARG A 100 -23.81 -9.33 -2.46
C ARG A 100 -23.85 -9.22 -3.98
N GLU A 101 -23.46 -8.09 -4.54
CA GLU A 101 -23.38 -7.91 -5.99
C GLU A 101 -22.30 -8.82 -6.59
N LEU A 102 -21.08 -8.79 -6.04
CA LEU A 102 -19.97 -9.56 -6.57
C LEU A 102 -20.17 -11.07 -6.49
N PHE A 103 -20.88 -11.58 -5.50
CA PHE A 103 -21.21 -13.01 -5.39
C PHE A 103 -22.05 -13.52 -6.57
N THR A 104 -22.87 -12.66 -7.18
CA THR A 104 -23.63 -13.05 -8.39
C THR A 104 -22.69 -13.31 -9.59
N HIS A 105 -21.45 -12.84 -9.51
CA HIS A 105 -20.39 -13.03 -10.51
C HIS A 105 -19.28 -13.97 -10.04
N GLY A 106 -19.49 -14.72 -8.95
CA GLY A 106 -18.50 -15.64 -8.39
C GLY A 106 -17.29 -14.97 -7.74
N CYS A 107 -17.39 -13.68 -7.40
CA CYS A 107 -16.32 -12.87 -6.83
C CYS A 107 -16.70 -12.31 -5.46
N TYR A 108 -15.70 -11.79 -4.72
CA TYR A 108 -15.90 -11.08 -3.47
C TYR A 108 -14.73 -10.13 -3.19
N ILE A 109 -14.89 -9.19 -2.26
CA ILE A 109 -13.80 -8.33 -1.79
C ILE A 109 -12.85 -9.17 -0.95
N GLY A 110 -11.66 -9.42 -1.46
CA GLY A 110 -10.62 -10.22 -0.80
C GLY A 110 -9.91 -9.50 0.36
N GLY A 111 -10.01 -8.17 0.44
CA GLY A 111 -9.41 -7.40 1.53
C GLY A 111 -9.61 -5.89 1.40
N ILE A 112 -9.52 -5.22 2.54
CA ILE A 112 -9.48 -3.77 2.66
C ILE A 112 -8.14 -3.42 3.32
N ASN A 113 -7.35 -2.61 2.65
CA ASN A 113 -6.02 -2.23 3.12
C ASN A 113 -5.95 -0.73 3.35
N GLN A 114 -5.34 -0.32 4.45
CA GLN A 114 -4.95 1.06 4.69
C GLN A 114 -3.48 1.25 4.32
N TYR A 115 -3.20 2.33 3.61
CA TYR A 115 -1.85 2.73 3.27
C TYR A 115 -1.44 3.91 4.13
N TYR A 116 -0.26 3.82 4.71
CA TYR A 116 0.35 4.89 5.49
C TYR A 116 1.44 5.55 4.65
N LEU A 117 1.34 6.86 4.46
CA LEU A 117 2.34 7.64 3.76
C LEU A 117 3.23 8.36 4.79
N PRO A 118 4.54 8.45 4.58
CA PRO A 118 5.41 9.19 5.48
C PRO A 118 5.04 10.69 5.47
N LYS A 119 5.09 11.31 6.65
CA LYS A 119 4.99 12.77 6.77
C LYS A 119 6.37 13.40 6.61
N THR A 120 6.43 14.47 5.88
CA THR A 120 7.62 15.31 5.79
C THR A 120 7.51 16.51 6.75
N PRO A 121 8.62 16.98 7.37
CA PRO A 121 9.93 16.36 7.37
C PRO A 121 9.97 15.08 8.22
N TYR A 122 10.66 14.08 7.70
CA TYR A 122 10.91 12.85 8.43
C TYR A 122 11.92 13.14 9.57
N ARG A 123 11.63 12.64 10.76
CA ARG A 123 12.57 12.70 11.89
C ARG A 123 13.07 11.29 12.18
N SER A 124 14.37 11.11 12.12
CA SER A 124 15.00 9.87 12.57
C SER A 124 14.51 9.52 13.97
N GLY A 125 14.01 8.30 14.11
CA GLY A 125 13.53 7.77 15.40
C GLY A 125 14.66 7.68 16.43
N ALA A 126 14.28 7.56 17.70
CA ALA A 126 15.24 7.35 18.78
C ALA A 126 16.02 6.05 18.53
N ARG A 127 17.35 6.10 18.65
CA ARG A 127 18.18 4.91 18.69
C ARG A 127 17.85 4.14 19.98
N ALA A 128 17.42 2.91 19.85
CA ALA A 128 17.32 2.04 21.01
C ALA A 128 18.72 1.55 21.41
N GLU A 129 18.96 1.48 22.71
CA GLU A 129 20.22 0.97 23.24
C GLU A 129 20.30 -0.57 23.08
N GLY A 130 21.50 -1.09 22.90
CA GLY A 130 21.78 -2.51 22.94
C GLY A 130 21.77 -3.25 21.60
N TYR A 131 21.61 -2.57 20.46
CA TYR A 131 21.75 -3.18 19.13
C TYR A 131 22.26 -2.15 18.09
N SER A 132 22.73 -2.66 16.96
CA SER A 132 23.13 -1.85 15.81
C SER A 132 22.14 -2.05 14.65
N LEU A 133 22.02 -1.03 13.80
CA LEU A 133 21.27 -1.14 12.55
C LEU A 133 22.24 -1.39 11.39
N ARG A 134 21.91 -2.34 10.54
CA ARG A 134 22.66 -2.67 9.32
C ARG A 134 21.72 -2.54 8.12
N VAL A 135 22.20 -1.86 7.08
CA VAL A 135 21.46 -1.66 5.83
C VAL A 135 21.98 -2.63 4.79
N PHE A 136 21.07 -3.24 4.04
CA PHE A 136 21.32 -4.16 2.94
C PHE A 136 20.61 -3.64 1.70
N GLU A 137 21.32 -3.53 0.60
CA GLU A 137 20.83 -3.02 -0.68
C GLU A 137 21.28 -3.92 -1.83
N GLY A 138 20.51 -3.94 -2.91
CA GLY A 138 20.86 -4.67 -4.11
C GLY A 138 21.11 -6.17 -3.85
N GLU A 139 22.28 -6.67 -4.26
CA GLU A 139 22.63 -8.09 -4.12
C GLU A 139 22.85 -8.52 -2.65
N ASP A 140 23.25 -7.60 -1.77
CA ASP A 140 23.54 -7.93 -0.37
C ASP A 140 22.28 -8.37 0.39
N ILE A 141 21.08 -8.00 -0.07
CA ILE A 141 19.81 -8.44 0.52
C ILE A 141 19.69 -9.97 0.51
N LYS A 142 20.32 -10.65 -0.46
CA LYS A 142 20.28 -12.11 -0.58
C LYS A 142 20.90 -12.82 0.64
N GLU A 143 21.79 -12.16 1.37
CA GLU A 143 22.35 -12.70 2.62
C GLU A 143 21.26 -12.95 3.67
N LEU A 144 20.16 -12.17 3.61
CA LEU A 144 19.03 -12.30 4.52
C LEU A 144 18.04 -13.40 4.14
N TYR A 145 18.14 -13.97 2.94
CA TYR A 145 17.17 -14.96 2.46
C TYR A 145 17.29 -16.32 3.14
N SER A 146 18.39 -16.55 3.85
CA SER A 146 18.54 -17.71 4.74
C SER A 146 17.93 -17.52 6.14
N CYS A 147 17.47 -16.30 6.46
CA CYS A 147 16.90 -15.96 7.75
C CYS A 147 15.41 -16.27 7.78
N GLU A 148 14.98 -17.06 8.77
CA GLU A 148 13.58 -17.39 8.99
C GLU A 148 12.89 -16.40 9.93
N GLY A 149 11.55 -16.29 9.81
CA GLY A 149 10.74 -15.45 10.70
C GLY A 149 10.51 -14.01 10.23
N PHE A 150 10.87 -13.69 8.97
CA PHE A 150 10.80 -12.33 8.41
C PHE A 150 9.96 -12.24 7.13
N SER A 151 8.90 -13.03 7.03
CA SER A 151 8.07 -13.15 5.82
C SER A 151 7.19 -11.94 5.52
N ASN A 152 6.98 -11.03 6.49
CA ASN A 152 6.35 -9.75 6.21
C ASN A 152 7.36 -8.69 5.76
N ALA A 153 8.59 -8.74 6.28
CA ALA A 153 9.66 -7.81 5.92
C ALA A 153 10.26 -8.10 4.55
N LEU A 154 10.37 -9.36 4.16
CA LEU A 154 11.02 -9.81 2.93
C LEU A 154 10.07 -10.61 2.06
N LEU A 155 10.07 -10.34 0.76
CA LEU A 155 9.40 -11.18 -0.24
C LEU A 155 10.25 -12.38 -0.65
N TYR A 156 11.55 -12.41 -0.26
CA TYR A 156 12.55 -13.39 -0.66
C TYR A 156 12.71 -13.47 -2.19
N ARG A 157 12.66 -12.29 -2.83
CA ARG A 157 12.78 -12.14 -4.28
C ARG A 157 13.82 -11.08 -4.62
N SER A 158 14.87 -11.49 -5.32
CA SER A 158 15.93 -10.59 -5.80
C SER A 158 15.67 -10.03 -7.20
N GLU A 159 14.70 -10.60 -7.92
CA GLU A 159 14.40 -10.28 -9.33
C GLU A 159 12.89 -10.09 -9.56
N GLY A 160 12.57 -9.55 -10.72
CA GLY A 160 11.18 -9.33 -11.14
C GLY A 160 10.63 -7.98 -10.71
N VAL A 161 9.35 -7.78 -11.00
CA VAL A 161 8.65 -6.49 -10.79
C VAL A 161 8.52 -6.18 -9.30
N ARG A 162 8.25 -7.20 -8.49
CA ARG A 162 8.14 -7.09 -7.02
C ARG A 162 9.31 -7.80 -6.37
N ARG A 163 10.47 -7.13 -6.31
CA ARG A 163 11.67 -7.62 -5.67
C ARG A 163 11.97 -6.82 -4.39
N ASP A 164 12.71 -7.42 -3.50
CA ASP A 164 13.27 -6.70 -2.35
C ASP A 164 14.35 -5.75 -2.85
N ILE A 165 14.31 -4.48 -2.41
CA ILE A 165 15.21 -3.42 -2.88
C ILE A 165 16.05 -2.84 -1.76
N LEU A 166 15.58 -2.91 -0.52
CA LEU A 166 16.22 -2.38 0.68
C LEU A 166 15.80 -3.21 1.89
N ALA A 167 16.70 -3.46 2.80
CA ALA A 167 16.37 -4.00 4.12
C ALA A 167 17.25 -3.36 5.20
N VAL A 168 16.63 -3.08 6.35
CA VAL A 168 17.33 -2.64 7.56
C VAL A 168 17.14 -3.70 8.63
N CYS A 169 18.24 -4.18 9.20
CA CYS A 169 18.26 -5.18 10.25
C CYS A 169 18.70 -4.57 11.58
N ALA A 170 17.98 -4.85 12.66
CA ALA A 170 18.44 -4.63 14.02
C ALA A 170 19.20 -5.87 14.50
N VAL A 171 20.47 -5.69 14.86
CA VAL A 171 21.38 -6.79 15.16
C VAL A 171 22.02 -6.60 16.54
N ASN A 172 21.91 -7.62 17.39
CA ASN A 172 22.63 -7.72 18.65
C ASN A 172 23.68 -8.87 18.55
N GLY A 173 24.95 -8.52 18.46
CA GLY A 173 26.01 -9.48 18.18
C GLY A 173 25.82 -10.13 16.80
N ARG A 174 25.52 -11.43 16.78
CA ARG A 174 25.23 -12.19 15.55
C ARG A 174 23.75 -12.45 15.33
N ARG A 175 22.89 -12.00 16.24
CA ARG A 175 21.46 -12.31 16.21
C ARG A 175 20.68 -11.16 15.60
N ILE A 176 19.88 -11.45 14.60
CA ILE A 176 18.90 -10.51 14.03
C ILE A 176 17.69 -10.47 14.97
N MET A 177 17.33 -9.27 15.41
CA MET A 177 16.18 -9.01 16.29
C MET A 177 14.92 -8.69 15.50
N GLY A 178 15.09 -8.05 14.35
CA GLY A 178 14.02 -7.66 13.45
C GLY A 178 14.57 -7.14 12.15
N ILE A 179 13.72 -7.12 11.14
CA ILE A 179 13.99 -6.58 9.80
C ILE A 179 12.82 -5.68 9.39
N ALA A 180 13.14 -4.50 8.84
CA ALA A 180 12.24 -3.76 7.97
C ALA A 180 12.77 -3.86 6.55
N GLY A 181 11.94 -4.35 5.63
CA GLY A 181 12.29 -4.49 4.22
C GLY A 181 11.39 -3.63 3.34
N ALA A 182 11.93 -3.14 2.25
CA ALA A 182 11.18 -2.48 1.19
C ALA A 182 11.24 -3.30 -0.08
N SER A 183 10.07 -3.61 -0.62
CA SER A 183 9.92 -4.26 -1.92
C SER A 183 9.37 -3.28 -2.95
N ASN A 184 9.82 -3.44 -4.20
CA ASN A 184 9.38 -2.60 -5.29
C ASN A 184 7.91 -2.90 -5.64
N ASP A 185 7.02 -1.94 -5.48
CA ASP A 185 5.60 -2.08 -5.80
C ASP A 185 5.27 -1.50 -7.17
N SER A 186 5.98 -0.43 -7.54
CA SER A 186 5.94 0.23 -8.84
C SER A 186 7.21 1.05 -9.06
N PRO A 187 7.43 1.67 -10.23
CA PRO A 187 8.58 2.56 -10.43
C PRO A 187 8.66 3.74 -9.44
N ALA A 188 7.53 4.12 -8.83
CA ALA A 188 7.43 5.28 -7.95
C ALA A 188 7.12 4.94 -6.48
N MET A 189 6.83 3.68 -6.17
CA MET A 189 6.41 3.28 -4.82
C MET A 189 7.06 1.96 -4.40
N ALA A 190 7.54 1.94 -3.16
CA ALA A 190 7.95 0.73 -2.47
C ALA A 190 7.00 0.45 -1.31
N GLN A 191 6.75 -0.82 -1.05
CA GLN A 191 6.00 -1.29 0.11
C GLN A 191 6.97 -1.66 1.21
N ILE A 192 6.75 -1.13 2.42
CA ILE A 192 7.54 -1.49 3.59
C ILE A 192 6.80 -2.59 4.35
N GLY A 193 7.52 -3.67 4.63
CA GLY A 193 7.12 -4.72 5.55
C GLY A 193 8.06 -4.76 6.74
N ILE A 194 7.58 -5.28 7.87
CA ILE A 194 8.38 -5.34 9.10
C ILE A 194 8.06 -6.59 9.90
N ASP A 195 9.12 -7.21 10.40
CA ASP A 195 9.05 -8.27 11.40
C ASP A 195 10.01 -7.99 12.54
N VAL A 196 9.53 -8.22 13.76
CA VAL A 196 10.35 -8.25 14.98
C VAL A 196 10.09 -9.58 15.66
N LEU A 197 11.16 -10.32 15.95
CA LEU A 197 11.06 -11.60 16.64
C LEU A 197 10.36 -11.43 17.98
N PRO A 198 9.54 -12.41 18.41
CA PRO A 198 8.65 -12.27 19.57
C PRO A 198 9.35 -11.79 20.84
N GLU A 199 10.54 -12.30 21.11
CA GLU A 199 11.34 -11.97 22.30
C GLU A 199 11.88 -10.52 22.33
N PHE A 200 11.86 -9.81 21.20
CA PHE A 200 12.33 -8.42 21.08
C PHE A 200 11.19 -7.42 20.85
N ARG A 201 9.94 -7.90 20.89
CA ARG A 201 8.77 -7.01 20.77
C ARG A 201 8.61 -6.13 22.02
N GLY A 202 7.99 -4.97 21.85
CA GLY A 202 7.81 -4.00 22.94
C GLY A 202 9.07 -3.18 23.29
N MET A 203 10.24 -3.46 22.69
CA MET A 203 11.50 -2.78 22.94
C MET A 203 11.79 -1.61 21.99
N GLY A 204 10.82 -1.16 21.19
CA GLY A 204 11.00 -0.08 20.23
C GLY A 204 11.77 -0.46 18.94
N VAL A 205 12.17 -1.72 18.78
CA VAL A 205 12.96 -2.21 17.62
C VAL A 205 12.26 -1.91 16.31
N GLY A 206 10.94 -2.18 16.23
CA GLY A 206 10.15 -1.93 15.03
C GLY A 206 10.13 -0.47 14.60
N ALA A 207 9.94 0.44 15.55
CA ALA A 207 9.96 1.88 15.29
C ALA A 207 11.34 2.34 14.80
N ALA A 208 12.42 1.84 15.41
CA ALA A 208 13.78 2.17 15.00
C ALA A 208 14.09 1.68 13.58
N LEU A 209 13.65 0.46 13.22
CA LEU A 209 13.85 -0.12 11.90
C LEU A 209 13.15 0.67 10.78
N VAL A 210 11.89 1.06 11.00
CA VAL A 210 11.13 1.87 10.01
C VAL A 210 11.66 3.30 9.93
N SER A 211 12.35 3.74 10.97
CA SER A 211 12.91 5.10 11.06
C SER A 211 14.34 5.21 10.52
N ALA A 212 14.95 4.14 10.13
CA ALA A 212 16.30 4.12 9.58
C ALA A 212 16.32 4.26 8.07
#